data_bc01f5086a9f613bee612709b4fb4205
#
_entry.id   bc01f5086a9f613bee612709b4fb4205
#
_cell.length_a   1.000
_cell.length_b   1.000
_cell.length_c   1.000
_cell.angle_alpha   90.00
_cell.angle_beta   90.00
_cell.angle_gamma   90.00
#
_symmetry.space_group_name_H-M   'P 1'
#
loop_
_entity.id
_entity.type
_entity.pdbx_description
1 polymer ?
#
loop_
_entity_poly.entity_id
_entity_poly.type
_entity_poly.pdbx_seq_one_letter_code
_entity_poly.pdbx_strand_id
1 'polypeptide(L)'
;MSTIQWETIKEYEDITFKYCNGVGRIAFNRPEVRNAFRNKTAAELLEALIYCHESQEIGVVLLSAEGPSPKDGVWSFSSGGDQRTRSKTGYIGEDGITRFNILDVQRQIRFMNKVVIAVVPGWAVGGGHSLHVVCDLTLASKEHAIFQQKDMDVASIDGGFGSAYLARQVGQKRAREIFFLSKEYSAQEAFEMGMVNLV
;
A
#
# COMPACT_ATOMS: atom_id res chain seq x y z
N MET A 1 28.16 9.29 -3.26
CA MET A 1 26.81 9.05 -3.78
C MET A 1 26.11 10.40 -3.84
N SER A 2 25.58 10.81 -4.99
CA SER A 2 24.80 12.06 -5.09
C SER A 2 23.51 11.87 -4.27
N THR A 3 23.21 12.82 -3.40
CA THR A 3 21.96 12.84 -2.65
C THR A 3 20.81 13.00 -3.63
N ILE A 4 19.82 12.10 -3.59
CA ILE A 4 18.62 12.20 -4.41
C ILE A 4 17.84 13.43 -3.93
N GLN A 5 17.60 14.39 -4.83
CA GLN A 5 16.77 15.56 -4.54
C GLN A 5 15.38 15.34 -5.11
N TRP A 6 14.40 15.26 -4.23
CA TRP A 6 12.99 15.10 -4.58
C TRP A 6 12.30 16.46 -4.65
N GLU A 7 11.60 16.73 -5.73
CA GLU A 7 10.76 17.91 -5.93
C GLU A 7 9.31 17.54 -5.61
N THR A 8 8.62 18.38 -4.81
CA THR A 8 7.20 18.17 -4.52
C THR A 8 6.39 18.55 -5.75
N ILE A 9 5.57 17.61 -6.26
CA ILE A 9 4.66 17.85 -7.38
C ILE A 9 3.40 18.56 -6.88
N LYS A 10 2.82 18.03 -5.78
CA LYS A 10 1.61 18.54 -5.16
C LYS A 10 1.60 18.24 -3.67
N GLU A 11 1.11 19.20 -2.89
CA GLU A 11 0.85 19.02 -1.46
C GLU A 11 -0.50 18.35 -1.24
N TYR A 12 -0.49 17.31 -0.41
CA TYR A 12 -1.66 16.58 0.04
C TYR A 12 -1.68 16.48 1.56
N GLU A 13 -2.78 16.07 2.16
CA GLU A 13 -2.90 15.91 3.61
C GLU A 13 -2.38 14.53 4.07
N ASP A 14 -2.82 13.47 3.39
CA ASP A 14 -2.60 12.09 3.82
C ASP A 14 -1.45 11.40 3.09
N ILE A 15 -0.91 12.00 2.03
CA ILE A 15 0.22 11.45 1.25
C ILE A 15 1.26 12.53 0.94
N THR A 16 2.46 12.10 0.57
CA THR A 16 3.44 12.96 -0.12
C THR A 16 3.54 12.53 -1.57
N PHE A 17 3.66 13.51 -2.51
CA PHE A 17 3.84 13.24 -3.93
C PHE A 17 5.00 14.04 -4.48
N LYS A 18 6.06 13.33 -4.88
CA LYS A 18 7.34 13.91 -5.26
C LYS A 18 7.85 13.31 -6.56
N TYR A 19 8.73 14.04 -7.24
CA TYR A 19 9.37 13.67 -8.50
C TYR A 19 10.88 13.75 -8.41
N CYS A 20 11.57 12.83 -9.08
CA CYS A 20 12.99 12.90 -9.35
C CYS A 20 13.35 12.03 -10.57
N ASN A 21 13.97 12.63 -11.59
CA ASN A 21 14.59 11.92 -12.72
C ASN A 21 13.72 10.80 -13.34
N GLY A 22 12.48 11.10 -13.70
CA GLY A 22 11.58 10.13 -14.33
C GLY A 22 10.83 9.23 -13.34
N VAL A 23 11.03 9.42 -12.04
CA VAL A 23 10.39 8.64 -10.99
C VAL A 23 9.40 9.50 -10.21
N GLY A 24 8.12 9.10 -10.18
CA GLY A 24 7.12 9.64 -9.28
C GLY A 24 7.11 8.84 -7.97
N ARG A 25 7.26 9.49 -6.82
CA ARG A 25 7.16 8.85 -5.50
C ARG A 25 5.89 9.30 -4.81
N ILE A 26 4.99 8.37 -4.58
CA ILE A 26 3.78 8.54 -3.78
C ILE A 26 4.01 7.80 -2.46
N ALA A 27 3.85 8.49 -1.33
CA ALA A 27 4.04 7.84 -0.03
C ALA A 27 2.92 8.19 0.94
N PHE A 28 2.40 7.19 1.64
CA PHE A 28 1.50 7.42 2.77
C PHE A 28 2.18 8.33 3.80
N ASN A 29 1.45 9.29 4.35
CA ASN A 29 1.96 10.26 5.30
C ASN A 29 1.03 10.44 6.50
N ARG A 30 0.65 9.34 7.13
CA ARG A 30 -0.12 9.26 8.37
C ARG A 30 0.56 8.35 9.39
N PRO A 31 1.85 8.55 9.70
CA PRO A 31 2.63 7.62 10.53
C PRO A 31 2.09 7.52 11.96
N GLU A 32 1.41 8.53 12.48
CA GLU A 32 0.76 8.56 13.82
C GLU A 32 -0.35 7.50 13.97
N VAL A 33 -0.91 7.02 12.84
CA VAL A 33 -1.90 5.94 12.77
C VAL A 33 -1.40 4.76 11.92
N ARG A 34 -0.07 4.61 11.83
CA ARG A 34 0.60 3.54 11.06
C ARG A 34 0.16 3.49 9.60
N ASN A 35 -0.02 4.66 9.02
CA ASN A 35 -0.42 4.83 7.62
C ASN A 35 -1.73 4.09 7.27
N ALA A 36 -2.67 4.02 8.24
CA ALA A 36 -4.03 3.57 7.96
C ALA A 36 -4.69 4.52 6.96
N PHE A 37 -5.30 3.97 5.90
CA PHE A 37 -5.94 4.79 4.87
C PHE A 37 -7.43 5.00 5.14
N ARG A 38 -7.92 6.20 4.84
CA ARG A 38 -9.32 6.61 4.84
C ARG A 38 -9.74 7.00 3.42
N ASN A 39 -11.02 7.34 3.23
CA ASN A 39 -11.53 7.72 1.89
C ASN A 39 -10.74 8.88 1.27
N LYS A 40 -10.30 9.85 2.06
CA LYS A 40 -9.45 10.96 1.60
C LYS A 40 -8.10 10.45 1.12
N THR A 41 -7.43 9.60 1.88
CA THR A 41 -6.17 8.98 1.48
C THR A 41 -6.30 8.26 0.14
N ALA A 42 -7.38 7.50 -0.04
CA ALA A 42 -7.65 6.77 -1.29
C ALA A 42 -7.90 7.73 -2.47
N ALA A 43 -8.59 8.84 -2.24
CA ALA A 43 -8.82 9.85 -3.26
C ALA A 43 -7.51 10.54 -3.69
N GLU A 44 -6.66 10.93 -2.73
CA GLU A 44 -5.36 11.54 -2.99
C GLU A 44 -4.41 10.57 -3.72
N LEU A 45 -4.37 9.29 -3.31
CA LEU A 45 -3.62 8.25 -4.01
C LEU A 45 -4.08 8.09 -5.46
N LEU A 46 -5.38 8.03 -5.68
CA LEU A 46 -5.96 7.86 -7.02
C LEU A 46 -5.61 9.05 -7.92
N GLU A 47 -5.73 10.27 -7.41
CA GLU A 47 -5.38 11.48 -8.15
C GLU A 47 -3.89 11.48 -8.53
N ALA A 48 -2.99 11.17 -7.58
CA ALA A 48 -1.55 11.11 -7.84
C ALA A 48 -1.17 10.01 -8.86
N LEU A 49 -1.83 8.85 -8.78
CA LEU A 49 -1.63 7.76 -9.75
C LEU A 49 -2.13 8.11 -11.15
N ILE A 50 -3.26 8.81 -11.27
CA ILE A 50 -3.77 9.31 -12.55
C ILE A 50 -2.79 10.32 -13.14
N TYR A 51 -2.28 11.25 -12.35
CA TYR A 51 -1.24 12.18 -12.78
C TYR A 51 -0.01 11.44 -13.33
N CYS A 52 0.48 10.42 -12.60
CA CYS A 52 1.60 9.61 -13.08
C CYS A 52 1.28 8.87 -14.37
N HIS A 53 0.05 8.34 -14.51
CA HIS A 53 -0.40 7.65 -15.71
C HIS A 53 -0.35 8.55 -16.95
N GLU A 54 -0.77 9.81 -16.83
CA GLU A 54 -0.86 10.80 -17.91
C GLU A 54 0.47 11.48 -18.19
N SER A 55 1.36 11.59 -17.21
CA SER A 55 2.64 12.28 -17.34
C SER A 55 3.57 11.57 -18.33
N GLN A 56 4.17 12.33 -19.24
CA GLN A 56 5.22 11.83 -20.15
C GLN A 56 6.60 11.81 -19.48
N GLU A 57 6.78 12.55 -18.40
CA GLU A 57 8.06 12.65 -17.68
C GLU A 57 8.26 11.54 -16.66
N ILE A 58 7.16 10.90 -16.20
CA ILE A 58 7.21 9.82 -15.21
C ILE A 58 7.15 8.47 -15.94
N GLY A 59 8.19 7.67 -15.80
CA GLY A 59 8.25 6.30 -16.33
C GLY A 59 7.98 5.23 -15.28
N VAL A 60 8.33 5.51 -14.02
CA VAL A 60 8.19 4.57 -12.88
C VAL A 60 7.53 5.27 -11.70
N VAL A 61 6.68 4.55 -10.98
CA VAL A 61 6.05 5.03 -9.75
C VAL A 61 6.54 4.19 -8.57
N LEU A 62 7.02 4.86 -7.51
CA LEU A 62 7.28 4.25 -6.23
C LEU A 62 6.10 4.51 -5.31
N LEU A 63 5.47 3.45 -4.82
CA LEU A 63 4.46 3.51 -3.77
C LEU A 63 5.12 3.13 -2.43
N SER A 64 5.22 4.08 -1.51
CA SER A 64 5.97 3.92 -0.27
C SER A 64 5.21 4.51 0.92
N ALA A 65 5.90 4.76 2.04
CA ALA A 65 5.34 5.38 3.23
C ALA A 65 6.37 6.25 3.95
N GLU A 66 5.89 7.30 4.59
CA GLU A 66 6.65 8.11 5.54
C GLU A 66 6.56 7.48 6.95
N GLY A 67 7.53 7.76 7.78
CA GLY A 67 7.61 7.23 9.15
C GLY A 67 8.96 7.47 9.77
N PRO A 68 9.26 6.83 10.90
CA PRO A 68 8.43 5.88 11.65
C PRO A 68 7.28 6.56 12.42
N SER A 69 6.40 5.72 13.03
CA SER A 69 5.35 6.22 13.93
C SER A 69 5.96 7.00 15.09
N PRO A 70 5.47 8.23 15.37
CA PRO A 70 5.98 9.04 16.47
C PRO A 70 5.64 8.48 17.87
N LYS A 71 4.75 7.48 17.94
CA LYS A 71 4.32 6.87 19.21
C LYS A 71 5.31 5.83 19.73
N ASP A 72 5.91 5.05 18.85
CA ASP A 72 6.68 3.87 19.24
C ASP A 72 7.86 3.54 18.29
N GLY A 73 8.12 4.40 17.31
CA GLY A 73 9.21 4.19 16.35
C GLY A 73 8.97 3.07 15.33
N VAL A 74 7.78 2.48 15.28
CA VAL A 74 7.47 1.38 14.35
C VAL A 74 7.25 1.91 12.93
N TRP A 75 7.95 1.30 11.98
CA TRP A 75 7.74 1.56 10.56
C TRP A 75 6.52 0.81 10.03
N SER A 76 5.72 1.48 9.23
CA SER A 76 4.58 0.86 8.55
C SER A 76 4.44 1.38 7.13
N PHE A 77 4.26 0.46 6.19
CA PHE A 77 3.81 0.79 4.85
C PHE A 77 2.35 1.26 4.91
N SER A 78 1.48 0.39 5.40
CA SER A 78 0.09 0.73 5.75
C SER A 78 -0.51 -0.37 6.62
N SER A 79 -1.25 0.01 7.65
CA SER A 79 -2.03 -0.90 8.49
C SER A 79 -3.43 -1.21 7.92
N GLY A 80 -3.67 -0.85 6.65
CA GLY A 80 -4.95 -1.09 5.99
C GLY A 80 -5.97 0.03 6.23
N GLY A 81 -7.25 -0.30 6.11
CA GLY A 81 -8.33 0.67 6.28
C GLY A 81 -8.44 1.20 7.70
N ASP A 82 -8.60 2.51 7.85
CA ASP A 82 -8.76 3.17 9.14
C ASP A 82 -10.07 2.76 9.82
N GLN A 83 -9.97 1.87 10.81
CA GLN A 83 -11.13 1.30 11.49
C GLN A 83 -12.00 2.34 12.21
N ARG A 84 -11.47 3.54 12.50
CA ARG A 84 -12.25 4.64 13.10
C ARG A 84 -13.29 5.22 12.15
N THR A 85 -13.08 5.06 10.85
CA THR A 85 -14.01 5.52 9.80
C THR A 85 -14.90 4.38 9.27
N ARG A 86 -14.76 3.16 9.81
CA ARG A 86 -15.53 1.99 9.41
C ARG A 86 -16.89 1.97 10.11
N SER A 87 -17.95 1.82 9.34
CA SER A 87 -19.32 1.57 9.81
C SER A 87 -19.76 0.13 9.50
N LYS A 88 -21.00 -0.21 9.84
CA LYS A 88 -21.61 -1.50 9.47
C LYS A 88 -21.73 -1.70 7.95
N THR A 89 -21.76 -0.60 7.19
CA THR A 89 -21.94 -0.60 5.72
C THR A 89 -20.65 -0.33 4.95
N GLY A 90 -19.53 -0.12 5.63
CA GLY A 90 -18.22 0.16 5.02
C GLY A 90 -17.58 1.44 5.54
N TYR A 91 -16.68 2.02 4.77
CA TYR A 91 -15.95 3.23 5.14
C TYR A 91 -16.75 4.48 4.77
N ILE A 92 -17.02 5.36 5.75
CA ILE A 92 -17.81 6.58 5.57
C ILE A 92 -16.86 7.73 5.23
N GLY A 93 -17.18 8.46 4.13
CA GLY A 93 -16.53 9.73 3.78
C GLY A 93 -17.00 10.89 4.66
N GLU A 94 -16.31 12.01 4.57
CA GLU A 94 -16.69 13.27 5.29
C GLU A 94 -18.11 13.77 4.90
N ASP A 95 -18.54 13.41 3.69
CA ASP A 95 -19.90 13.67 3.16
C ASP A 95 -20.96 12.67 3.64
N GLY A 96 -20.62 11.75 4.53
CA GLY A 96 -21.52 10.72 5.06
C GLY A 96 -21.81 9.56 4.09
N ILE A 97 -21.20 9.54 2.90
CA ILE A 97 -21.44 8.48 1.91
C ILE A 97 -20.43 7.35 2.12
N THR A 98 -20.95 6.13 2.15
CA THR A 98 -20.12 4.93 2.23
C THR A 98 -19.45 4.64 0.88
N ARG A 99 -18.13 4.48 0.88
CA ARG A 99 -17.33 4.15 -0.31
C ARG A 99 -16.23 3.16 0.04
N PHE A 100 -15.77 2.43 -0.99
CA PHE A 100 -14.60 1.57 -0.90
C PHE A 100 -13.57 1.96 -1.97
N ASN A 101 -13.18 3.23 -1.95
CA ASN A 101 -12.34 3.88 -2.98
C ASN A 101 -10.98 3.22 -3.14
N ILE A 102 -10.51 2.42 -2.18
CA ILE A 102 -9.24 1.71 -2.29
C ILE A 102 -9.22 0.70 -3.44
N LEU A 103 -10.39 0.20 -3.86
CA LEU A 103 -10.50 -0.66 -5.05
C LEU A 103 -10.16 0.09 -6.34
N ASP A 104 -10.52 1.37 -6.42
CA ASP A 104 -10.17 2.22 -7.57
C ASP A 104 -8.66 2.48 -7.62
N VAL A 105 -8.01 2.65 -6.46
CA VAL A 105 -6.54 2.73 -6.36
C VAL A 105 -5.89 1.44 -6.85
N GLN A 106 -6.36 0.27 -6.40
CA GLN A 106 -5.84 -1.02 -6.84
C GLN A 106 -6.04 -1.22 -8.35
N ARG A 107 -7.21 -0.84 -8.87
CA ARG A 107 -7.50 -0.89 -10.31
C ARG A 107 -6.58 0.03 -11.09
N GLN A 108 -6.38 1.28 -10.63
CA GLN A 108 -5.48 2.22 -11.29
C GLN A 108 -4.05 1.68 -11.34
N ILE A 109 -3.52 1.12 -10.26
CA ILE A 109 -2.20 0.47 -10.24
C ILE A 109 -2.11 -0.63 -11.29
N ARG A 110 -3.14 -1.48 -11.40
CA ARG A 110 -3.10 -2.63 -12.32
C ARG A 110 -3.27 -2.28 -13.81
N PHE A 111 -3.93 -1.17 -14.13
CA PHE A 111 -4.26 -0.81 -15.51
C PHE A 111 -3.52 0.40 -16.05
N MET A 112 -2.69 1.06 -15.23
CA MET A 112 -1.85 2.15 -15.73
C MET A 112 -0.69 1.63 -16.61
N ASN A 113 -0.18 2.51 -17.46
CA ASN A 113 0.90 2.22 -18.42
C ASN A 113 2.31 2.49 -17.84
N LYS A 114 2.44 2.49 -16.52
CA LYS A 114 3.71 2.71 -15.81
C LYS A 114 3.97 1.53 -14.89
N VAL A 115 5.24 1.23 -14.66
CA VAL A 115 5.64 0.25 -13.64
C VAL A 115 5.44 0.85 -12.26
N VAL A 116 4.73 0.17 -11.38
CA VAL A 116 4.51 0.56 -10.00
C VAL A 116 5.28 -0.38 -9.07
N ILE A 117 6.19 0.18 -8.29
CA ILE A 117 7.04 -0.55 -7.35
C ILE A 117 6.62 -0.20 -5.93
N ALA A 118 6.15 -1.17 -5.17
CA ALA A 118 5.95 -1.00 -3.73
C ALA A 118 7.30 -1.03 -3.00
N VAL A 119 7.58 0.00 -2.22
CA VAL A 119 8.74 0.08 -1.32
C VAL A 119 8.20 0.01 0.10
N VAL A 120 8.29 -1.16 0.71
CA VAL A 120 7.67 -1.49 2.01
C VAL A 120 8.67 -1.27 3.14
N PRO A 121 8.64 -0.12 3.84
CA PRO A 121 9.60 0.20 4.88
C PRO A 121 9.31 -0.50 6.22
N GLY A 122 8.14 -1.10 6.37
CA GLY A 122 7.68 -1.70 7.62
C GLY A 122 6.42 -2.53 7.42
N TRP A 123 5.54 -2.55 8.41
CA TRP A 123 4.32 -3.37 8.40
C TRP A 123 3.38 -3.06 7.23
N ALA A 124 3.01 -4.09 6.48
CA ALA A 124 1.99 -4.07 5.44
C ALA A 124 0.85 -5.02 5.87
N VAL A 125 -0.29 -4.46 6.29
CA VAL A 125 -1.35 -5.24 6.95
C VAL A 125 -2.70 -5.03 6.26
N GLY A 126 -3.47 -6.10 6.12
CA GLY A 126 -4.83 -6.08 5.56
C GLY A 126 -4.86 -5.41 4.18
N GLY A 127 -5.64 -4.34 4.00
CA GLY A 127 -5.66 -3.58 2.74
C GLY A 127 -4.30 -3.00 2.34
N GLY A 128 -3.40 -2.71 3.29
CA GLY A 128 -2.02 -2.32 3.02
C GLY A 128 -1.20 -3.45 2.42
N HIS A 129 -1.41 -4.68 2.89
CA HIS A 129 -0.83 -5.87 2.26
C HIS A 129 -1.38 -6.04 0.83
N SER A 130 -2.68 -5.92 0.63
CA SER A 130 -3.27 -6.04 -0.72
C SER A 130 -2.76 -5.00 -1.71
N LEU A 131 -2.41 -3.79 -1.24
CA LEU A 131 -1.84 -2.75 -2.09
C LEU A 131 -0.47 -3.10 -2.66
N HIS A 132 0.46 -3.66 -1.84
CA HIS A 132 1.75 -4.05 -2.40
C HIS A 132 1.62 -5.25 -3.34
N VAL A 133 0.69 -6.17 -3.06
CA VAL A 133 0.43 -7.36 -3.92
C VAL A 133 -0.03 -6.96 -5.33
N VAL A 134 -0.79 -5.88 -5.47
CA VAL A 134 -1.24 -5.41 -6.79
C VAL A 134 -0.20 -4.57 -7.53
N CYS A 135 0.88 -4.13 -6.89
CA CYS A 135 2.00 -3.50 -7.56
C CYS A 135 2.75 -4.51 -8.46
N ASP A 136 3.53 -4.01 -9.42
CA ASP A 136 4.29 -4.86 -10.34
C ASP A 136 5.48 -5.51 -9.64
N LEU A 137 6.15 -4.77 -8.77
CA LEU A 137 7.28 -5.24 -7.97
C LEU A 137 7.13 -4.79 -6.51
N THR A 138 7.75 -5.53 -5.60
CA THR A 138 7.83 -5.18 -4.18
C THR A 138 9.25 -5.29 -3.67
N LEU A 139 9.75 -4.23 -3.05
CA LEU A 139 11.00 -4.18 -2.29
C LEU A 139 10.64 -4.05 -0.80
N ALA A 140 11.28 -4.82 0.06
CA ALA A 140 10.96 -4.85 1.49
C ALA A 140 12.17 -4.54 2.37
N SER A 141 11.97 -3.75 3.42
CA SER A 141 12.99 -3.57 4.46
C SER A 141 13.25 -4.90 5.16
N LYS A 142 14.51 -5.31 5.20
CA LYS A 142 14.95 -6.54 5.87
C LYS A 142 14.62 -6.53 7.36
N GLU A 143 14.82 -5.38 8.00
CA GLU A 143 14.72 -5.23 9.45
C GLU A 143 13.28 -4.96 9.92
N HIS A 144 12.45 -4.33 9.09
CA HIS A 144 11.20 -3.75 9.56
C HIS A 144 9.95 -4.27 8.85
N ALA A 145 10.08 -4.82 7.62
CA ALA A 145 8.92 -5.24 6.88
C ALA A 145 8.32 -6.53 7.45
N ILE A 146 7.04 -6.44 7.79
CA ILE A 146 6.19 -7.57 8.20
C ILE A 146 4.93 -7.54 7.35
N PHE A 147 4.55 -8.69 6.84
CA PHE A 147 3.38 -8.87 5.98
C PHE A 147 2.31 -9.68 6.71
N GLN A 148 1.07 -9.19 6.72
CA GLN A 148 -0.01 -9.85 7.43
C GLN A 148 -1.38 -9.56 6.81
N GLN A 149 -2.25 -10.56 6.70
CA GLN A 149 -3.68 -10.36 6.48
C GLN A 149 -4.43 -10.50 7.81
N LYS A 150 -5.29 -9.51 8.08
CA LYS A 150 -6.04 -9.41 9.35
C LYS A 150 -7.54 -9.60 9.19
N ASP A 151 -7.99 -9.95 8.00
CA ASP A 151 -9.42 -10.01 7.69
C ASP A 151 -10.20 -10.96 8.60
N MET A 152 -9.64 -12.14 8.88
CA MET A 152 -10.29 -13.11 9.78
C MET A 152 -10.43 -12.60 11.21
N ASP A 153 -9.42 -11.89 11.72
CA ASP A 153 -9.44 -11.36 13.10
C ASP A 153 -10.45 -10.23 13.28
N VAL A 154 -10.84 -9.55 12.20
CA VAL A 154 -11.78 -8.43 12.23
C VAL A 154 -13.11 -8.74 11.53
N ALA A 155 -13.40 -10.02 11.29
CA ALA A 155 -14.60 -10.51 10.61
C ALA A 155 -14.84 -9.79 9.25
N SER A 156 -13.80 -9.72 8.44
CA SER A 156 -13.79 -9.09 7.12
C SER A 156 -13.34 -10.08 6.05
N ILE A 157 -13.40 -9.65 4.80
CA ILE A 157 -12.87 -10.36 3.64
C ILE A 157 -12.12 -9.34 2.79
N ASP A 158 -10.95 -9.71 2.25
CA ASP A 158 -10.28 -8.88 1.24
C ASP A 158 -11.14 -8.79 -0.03
N GLY A 159 -11.86 -7.69 -0.13
CA GLY A 159 -12.80 -7.43 -1.24
C GLY A 159 -12.11 -6.91 -2.51
N GLY A 160 -10.78 -6.79 -2.52
CA GLY A 160 -10.02 -6.23 -3.62
C GLY A 160 -9.37 -7.29 -4.51
N PHE A 161 -8.45 -6.82 -5.32
CA PHE A 161 -7.66 -7.67 -6.22
C PHE A 161 -6.56 -8.46 -5.51
N GLY A 162 -6.23 -8.11 -4.25
CA GLY A 162 -5.13 -8.70 -3.51
C GLY A 162 -5.22 -10.22 -3.40
N SER A 163 -6.38 -10.77 -3.05
CA SER A 163 -6.57 -12.21 -2.89
C SER A 163 -6.29 -12.98 -4.19
N ALA A 164 -6.79 -12.50 -5.33
CA ALA A 164 -6.63 -13.15 -6.63
C ALA A 164 -5.18 -13.08 -7.13
N TYR A 165 -4.51 -11.93 -6.93
CA TYR A 165 -3.11 -11.76 -7.35
C TYR A 165 -2.15 -12.50 -6.44
N LEU A 166 -2.35 -12.45 -5.11
CA LEU A 166 -1.51 -13.18 -4.16
C LEU A 166 -1.49 -14.68 -4.45
N ALA A 167 -2.65 -15.29 -4.74
CA ALA A 167 -2.74 -16.70 -5.05
C ALA A 167 -1.96 -17.10 -6.32
N ARG A 168 -1.77 -16.18 -7.26
CA ARG A 168 -0.93 -16.38 -8.45
C ARG A 168 0.56 -16.21 -8.16
N GLN A 169 0.92 -15.38 -7.19
CA GLN A 169 2.33 -15.14 -6.80
C GLN A 169 2.88 -16.28 -5.94
N VAL A 170 2.16 -16.64 -4.86
CA VAL A 170 2.65 -17.59 -3.84
C VAL A 170 2.02 -18.98 -3.92
N GLY A 171 1.11 -19.19 -4.87
CA GLY A 171 0.31 -20.40 -4.98
C GLY A 171 -0.84 -20.47 -3.97
N GLN A 172 -1.86 -21.27 -4.31
CA GLN A 172 -3.14 -21.27 -3.58
C GLN A 172 -3.03 -21.72 -2.11
N LYS A 173 -2.16 -22.67 -1.81
CA LYS A 173 -1.98 -23.18 -0.43
C LYS A 173 -1.45 -22.08 0.49
N ARG A 174 -0.40 -21.40 0.07
CA ARG A 174 0.21 -20.30 0.83
C ARG A 174 -0.72 -19.10 0.94
N ALA A 175 -1.41 -18.74 -0.14
CA ALA A 175 -2.38 -17.66 -0.10
C ALA A 175 -3.51 -17.93 0.92
N ARG A 176 -4.03 -19.15 0.98
CA ARG A 176 -5.05 -19.54 1.97
C ARG A 176 -4.51 -19.48 3.40
N GLU A 177 -3.27 -19.92 3.62
CA GLU A 177 -2.61 -19.80 4.93
C GLU A 177 -2.53 -18.32 5.37
N ILE A 178 -2.09 -17.43 4.46
CA ILE A 178 -1.99 -15.99 4.72
C ILE A 178 -3.35 -15.39 5.07
N PHE A 179 -4.39 -15.69 4.27
CA PHE A 179 -5.72 -15.10 4.48
C PHE A 179 -6.47 -15.69 5.67
N PHE A 180 -6.31 -16.98 5.97
CA PHE A 180 -7.17 -17.65 6.96
C PHE A 180 -6.55 -17.71 8.36
N LEU A 181 -5.22 -17.64 8.47
CA LEU A 181 -4.55 -17.81 9.75
C LEU A 181 -4.03 -16.52 10.38
N SER A 182 -4.19 -15.38 9.70
CA SER A 182 -3.71 -14.07 10.19
C SER A 182 -2.25 -14.06 10.67
N LYS A 183 -1.43 -14.93 10.08
CA LYS A 183 -0.03 -15.12 10.47
C LYS A 183 0.84 -13.96 9.97
N GLU A 184 1.86 -13.62 10.75
CA GLU A 184 2.89 -12.66 10.38
C GLU A 184 4.00 -13.32 9.58
N TYR A 185 4.46 -12.64 8.53
CA TYR A 185 5.58 -13.09 7.70
C TYR A 185 6.64 -12.00 7.64
N SER A 186 7.89 -12.36 7.91
CA SER A 186 9.04 -11.49 7.74
C SER A 186 9.31 -11.19 6.27
N ALA A 187 10.15 -10.16 6.01
CA ALA A 187 10.61 -9.85 4.66
C ALA A 187 11.27 -11.07 3.97
N GLN A 188 12.07 -11.84 4.72
CA GLN A 188 12.75 -13.01 4.21
C GLN A 188 11.78 -14.14 3.82
N GLU A 189 10.80 -14.45 4.68
CA GLU A 189 9.75 -15.44 4.37
C GLU A 189 8.92 -15.00 3.15
N ALA A 190 8.61 -13.70 3.06
CA ALA A 190 7.88 -13.13 1.92
C ALA A 190 8.69 -13.24 0.61
N PHE A 191 10.00 -13.08 0.65
CA PHE A 191 10.90 -13.28 -0.48
C PHE A 191 10.95 -14.75 -0.89
N GLU A 192 11.14 -15.68 0.05
CA GLU A 192 11.23 -17.12 -0.21
C GLU A 192 9.95 -17.70 -0.82
N MET A 193 8.79 -17.13 -0.50
CA MET A 193 7.51 -17.55 -1.10
C MET A 193 7.17 -16.84 -2.42
N GLY A 194 8.00 -15.89 -2.87
CA GLY A 194 7.79 -15.15 -4.11
C GLY A 194 6.79 -14.00 -4.01
N MET A 195 6.50 -13.53 -2.80
CA MET A 195 5.60 -12.39 -2.56
C MET A 195 6.31 -11.04 -2.71
N VAL A 196 7.62 -10.98 -2.46
CA VAL A 196 8.47 -9.81 -2.69
C VAL A 196 9.66 -10.15 -3.58
N ASN A 197 10.20 -9.14 -4.28
CA ASN A 197 11.26 -9.33 -5.28
C ASN A 197 12.65 -9.12 -4.69
N LEU A 198 12.78 -8.30 -3.65
CA LEU A 198 14.06 -7.97 -3.02
C LEU A 198 13.86 -7.59 -1.56
N VAL A 199 14.83 -7.98 -0.72
CA VAL A 199 14.93 -7.65 0.70
C VAL A 199 16.23 -6.92 0.99
#